data_37718a6193a0d8d5125b1cea2c66d401
#
_entry.id   37718a6193a0d8d5125b1cea2c66d401
#
_cell.length_a   1.000
_cell.length_b   1.000
_cell.length_c   1.000
_cell.angle_alpha   90.00
_cell.angle_beta   90.00
_cell.angle_gamma   90.00
#
_symmetry.space_group_name_H-M   'P 1'
#
loop_
_entity.id
_entity.type
_entity.pdbx_description
1 polymer ?
#
loop_
_entity_poly.entity_id
_entity_poly.type
_entity_poly.pdbx_seq_one_letter_code
_entity_poly.pdbx_strand_id
1 'polypeptide(L)'
;MHYIFEVYLHPGYSAEQYAEAWIRASEIIQRAPGARGTRLHRKIGDPSRLLAIATWESKAARDAMEGNLPQQVADIIAEQSPHVDITLIGEFEAPEWEVIPPALKADT
;
A
#
# COMPACT_ATOMS: atom_id res chain seq x y z
N MET A 1 6.77 5.59 -8.99
CA MET A 1 5.29 5.47 -9.12
C MET A 1 4.72 5.05 -7.77
N HIS A 2 3.59 5.63 -7.40
CA HIS A 2 2.91 5.31 -6.15
C HIS A 2 1.53 4.74 -6.45
N TYR A 3 1.26 3.58 -5.88
CA TYR A 3 -0.04 2.92 -5.96
C TYR A 3 -0.73 3.11 -4.61
N ILE A 4 -1.88 3.78 -4.62
CA ILE A 4 -2.53 4.23 -3.37
C ILE A 4 -3.95 3.68 -3.31
N PHE A 5 -4.28 3.04 -2.19
CA PHE A 5 -5.64 2.59 -1.94
C PHE A 5 -6.06 2.82 -0.49
N GLU A 6 -7.36 2.97 -0.29
CA GLU A 6 -7.96 3.09 1.03
C GLU A 6 -8.59 1.76 1.44
N VAL A 7 -8.47 1.43 2.72
CA VAL A 7 -9.08 0.25 3.32
C VAL A 7 -10.14 0.69 4.30
N TYR A 8 -11.38 0.23 4.11
CA TYR A 8 -12.45 0.35 5.11
C TYR A 8 -12.57 -0.97 5.86
N LEU A 9 -12.43 -0.91 7.18
CA LEU A 9 -12.56 -2.07 8.07
C LEU A 9 -14.01 -2.25 8.46
N HIS A 10 -14.59 -3.43 8.19
CA HIS A 10 -15.94 -3.72 8.62
C HIS A 10 -16.02 -3.78 10.15
N PRO A 11 -17.20 -3.54 10.76
CA PRO A 11 -17.36 -3.62 12.21
C PRO A 11 -16.88 -4.97 12.76
N GLY A 12 -16.08 -4.91 13.85
CA GLY A 12 -15.52 -6.11 14.46
C GLY A 12 -14.17 -6.56 13.92
N TYR A 13 -13.68 -5.92 12.85
CA TYR A 13 -12.35 -6.21 12.30
C TYR A 13 -11.41 -5.04 12.61
N SER A 14 -10.28 -5.33 13.26
CA SER A 14 -9.36 -4.29 13.72
C SER A 14 -8.30 -3.94 12.70
N ALA A 15 -7.73 -2.74 12.85
CA ALA A 15 -6.59 -2.31 12.04
C ALA A 15 -5.39 -3.26 12.22
N GLU A 16 -5.18 -3.74 13.44
CA GLU A 16 -4.10 -4.68 13.76
C GLU A 16 -4.28 -6.02 13.04
N GLN A 17 -5.51 -6.52 12.97
CA GLN A 17 -5.81 -7.76 12.25
C GLN A 17 -5.54 -7.60 10.76
N TYR A 18 -5.97 -6.49 10.17
CA TYR A 18 -5.68 -6.22 8.76
C TYR A 18 -4.18 -6.04 8.53
N ALA A 19 -3.51 -5.28 9.37
CA ALA A 19 -2.08 -4.99 9.23
C ALA A 19 -1.23 -6.27 9.26
N GLU A 20 -1.57 -7.23 10.10
CA GLU A 20 -0.86 -8.51 10.17
C GLU A 20 -0.91 -9.24 8.82
N ALA A 21 -2.09 -9.34 8.22
CA ALA A 21 -2.25 -9.96 6.92
C ALA A 21 -1.58 -9.15 5.81
N TRP A 22 -1.72 -7.81 5.85
CA TRP A 22 -1.10 -6.90 4.90
C TRP A 22 0.43 -7.00 4.92
N ILE A 23 1.03 -7.13 6.11
CA ILE A 23 2.49 -7.32 6.26
C ILE A 23 2.93 -8.64 5.61
N ARG A 24 2.23 -9.73 5.89
CA ARG A 24 2.56 -11.03 5.30
C ARG A 24 2.53 -11.00 3.77
N ALA A 25 1.47 -10.44 3.20
CA ALA A 25 1.33 -10.30 1.76
C ALA A 25 2.40 -9.37 1.18
N SER A 26 2.64 -8.23 1.85
CA SER A 26 3.58 -7.21 1.38
C SER A 26 5.03 -7.72 1.39
N GLU A 27 5.43 -8.50 2.37
CA GLU A 27 6.77 -9.09 2.40
C GLU A 27 7.04 -9.97 1.17
N ILE A 28 6.03 -10.69 0.71
CA ILE A 28 6.13 -11.51 -0.50
C ILE A 28 6.18 -10.59 -1.74
N ILE A 29 5.29 -9.62 -1.82
CA ILE A 29 5.23 -8.68 -2.96
C ILE A 29 6.52 -7.90 -3.11
N GLN A 30 7.18 -7.54 -2.00
CA GLN A 30 8.44 -6.78 -2.04
C GLN A 30 9.62 -7.55 -2.65
N ARG A 31 9.47 -8.84 -2.92
CA ARG A 31 10.47 -9.62 -3.65
C ARG A 31 10.38 -9.43 -5.17
N ALA A 32 9.31 -8.82 -5.65
CA ALA A 32 9.13 -8.58 -7.09
C ALA A 32 10.09 -7.49 -7.59
N PRO A 33 10.60 -7.63 -8.83
CA PRO A 33 11.46 -6.60 -9.42
C PRO A 33 10.76 -5.25 -9.47
N GLY A 34 11.45 -4.20 -9.04
CA GLY A 34 10.93 -2.84 -9.05
C GLY A 34 10.13 -2.43 -7.83
N ALA A 35 9.89 -3.34 -6.87
CA ALA A 35 9.23 -3.00 -5.61
C ALA A 35 10.16 -2.11 -4.76
N ARG A 36 9.61 -1.01 -4.23
CA ARG A 36 10.38 0.00 -3.48
C ARG A 36 9.75 0.39 -2.15
N GLY A 37 9.10 -0.57 -1.52
CA GLY A 37 8.50 -0.37 -0.22
C GLY A 37 7.03 -0.06 -0.27
N THR A 38 6.36 -0.32 0.84
CA THR A 38 4.94 -0.05 1.02
C THR A 38 4.69 0.38 2.46
N ARG A 39 3.68 1.20 2.67
CA ARG A 39 3.35 1.77 3.97
C ARG A 39 1.86 1.75 4.18
N LEU A 40 1.47 1.45 5.42
CA LEU A 40 0.06 1.43 5.82
C LEU A 40 -0.14 2.46 6.94
N HIS A 41 -1.08 3.38 6.73
CA HIS A 41 -1.32 4.51 7.62
C HIS A 41 -2.71 4.42 8.22
N ARG A 42 -2.83 4.76 9.52
CA ARG A 42 -4.14 4.98 10.15
C ARG A 42 -4.68 6.35 9.74
N LYS A 43 -5.98 6.44 9.49
CA LYS A 43 -6.62 7.72 9.25
C LYS A 43 -6.84 8.45 10.59
N ILE A 44 -6.37 9.69 10.69
CA ILE A 44 -6.61 10.51 11.88
C ILE A 44 -8.11 10.77 12.00
N GLY A 45 -8.68 10.46 13.16
CA GLY A 45 -10.09 10.71 13.45
C GLY A 45 -11.07 9.64 12.95
N ASP A 46 -10.58 8.59 12.28
CA ASP A 46 -11.45 7.50 11.80
C ASP A 46 -10.75 6.14 11.95
N PRO A 47 -11.01 5.41 13.04
CA PRO A 47 -10.37 4.13 13.30
C PRO A 47 -10.79 2.99 12.35
N SER A 48 -11.81 3.22 11.53
CA SER A 48 -12.28 2.23 10.55
C SER A 48 -11.56 2.32 9.21
N ARG A 49 -10.64 3.29 9.02
CA ARG A 49 -9.99 3.51 7.74
C ARG A 49 -8.47 3.51 7.82
N LEU A 50 -7.86 2.91 6.80
CA LEU A 50 -6.42 2.89 6.61
C LEU A 50 -6.10 3.38 5.20
N LEU A 51 -4.89 3.87 4.99
CA LEU A 51 -4.38 4.22 3.67
C LEU A 51 -3.11 3.43 3.41
N ALA A 52 -3.06 2.74 2.27
CA ALA A 52 -1.89 2.01 1.83
C ALA A 52 -1.24 2.75 0.66
N ILE A 53 0.09 2.92 0.74
CA ILE A 53 0.89 3.56 -0.30
C ILE A 53 2.03 2.62 -0.65
N ALA A 54 2.00 2.05 -1.86
CA ALA A 54 3.07 1.22 -2.37
C ALA A 54 3.88 2.02 -3.39
N THR A 55 5.20 1.95 -3.29
CA THR A 55 6.11 2.61 -4.22
C THR A 55 6.75 1.58 -5.14
N TRP A 56 6.77 1.90 -6.42
CA TRP A 56 7.32 1.05 -7.47
C TRP A 56 8.26 1.84 -8.36
N GLU A 57 9.24 1.16 -8.95
CA GLU A 57 10.14 1.76 -9.94
C GLU A 57 9.35 2.35 -11.11
N SER A 58 8.30 1.63 -11.56
CA SER A 58 7.46 2.05 -12.68
C SER A 58 6.10 1.38 -12.61
N LYS A 59 5.14 1.91 -13.36
CA LYS A 59 3.84 1.25 -13.58
C LYS A 59 4.04 -0.14 -14.20
N ALA A 60 4.97 -0.27 -15.15
CA ALA A 60 5.24 -1.55 -15.80
C ALA A 60 5.70 -2.62 -14.81
N ALA A 61 6.55 -2.26 -13.84
CA ALA A 61 7.01 -3.18 -12.80
C ALA A 61 5.84 -3.64 -11.91
N ARG A 62 4.98 -2.70 -11.50
CA ARG A 62 3.79 -3.04 -10.71
C ARG A 62 2.82 -3.93 -11.49
N ASP A 63 2.58 -3.62 -12.75
CA ASP A 63 1.69 -4.41 -13.60
C ASP A 63 2.22 -5.83 -13.81
N ALA A 64 3.55 -5.98 -13.96
CA ALA A 64 4.18 -7.30 -14.07
C ALA A 64 4.01 -8.12 -12.80
N MET A 65 4.12 -7.51 -11.62
CA MET A 65 3.85 -8.19 -10.34
C MET A 65 2.40 -8.65 -10.28
N GLU A 66 1.46 -7.77 -10.61
CA GLU A 66 0.03 -8.08 -10.59
C GLU A 66 -0.31 -9.23 -11.53
N GLY A 67 0.33 -9.27 -12.70
CA GLY A 67 0.13 -10.34 -13.69
C GLY A 67 0.75 -11.68 -13.27
N ASN A 68 1.62 -11.69 -12.27
CA ASN A 68 2.32 -12.89 -11.78
C ASN A 68 2.15 -13.02 -10.26
N LEU A 69 1.00 -12.65 -9.73
CA LEU A 69 0.74 -12.63 -8.29
C LEU A 69 0.93 -14.03 -7.69
N PRO A 70 1.82 -14.19 -6.69
CA PRO A 70 1.99 -15.48 -6.02
C PRO A 70 0.69 -15.97 -5.38
N GLN A 71 0.45 -17.29 -5.44
CA GLN A 71 -0.76 -17.88 -4.87
C GLN A 71 -0.92 -17.55 -3.39
N GLN A 72 0.17 -17.52 -2.63
CA GLN A 72 0.13 -17.15 -1.21
C GLN A 72 -0.45 -15.76 -0.99
N VAL A 73 -0.12 -14.80 -1.85
CA VAL A 73 -0.65 -13.43 -1.77
C VAL A 73 -2.14 -13.42 -2.10
N ALA A 74 -2.54 -14.11 -3.16
CA ALA A 74 -3.93 -14.25 -3.55
C ALA A 74 -4.77 -14.85 -2.42
N ASP A 75 -4.25 -15.86 -1.73
CA ASP A 75 -4.92 -16.52 -0.61
C ASP A 75 -5.09 -15.56 0.58
N ILE A 76 -4.06 -14.79 0.90
CA ILE A 76 -4.13 -13.79 1.98
C ILE A 76 -5.18 -12.73 1.67
N ILE A 77 -5.20 -12.23 0.43
CA ILE A 77 -6.19 -11.23 -0.01
C ILE A 77 -7.60 -11.81 0.10
N ALA A 78 -7.79 -13.05 -0.32
CA ALA A 78 -9.09 -13.72 -0.24
C ALA A 78 -9.58 -13.87 1.21
N GLU A 79 -8.68 -14.17 2.15
CA GLU A 79 -9.00 -14.24 3.59
C GLU A 79 -9.49 -12.90 4.13
N GLN A 80 -8.93 -11.79 3.65
CA GLN A 80 -9.29 -10.45 4.14
C GLN A 80 -10.56 -9.91 3.48
N SER A 81 -10.87 -10.36 2.28
CA SER A 81 -11.98 -9.84 1.47
C SER A 81 -13.33 -9.75 2.20
N PRO A 82 -13.73 -10.71 3.06
CA PRO A 82 -15.00 -10.58 3.80
C PRO A 82 -15.01 -9.51 4.90
N HIS A 83 -13.83 -8.98 5.26
CA HIS A 83 -13.67 -8.10 6.43
C HIS A 83 -13.39 -6.65 6.07
N VAL A 84 -13.09 -6.36 4.82
CA VAL A 84 -12.68 -5.02 4.39
C VAL A 84 -13.25 -4.68 3.02
N ASP A 85 -13.35 -3.37 2.75
CA ASP A 85 -13.60 -2.85 1.42
C ASP A 85 -12.36 -2.07 0.99
N ILE A 86 -11.85 -2.39 -0.19
CA ILE A 86 -10.69 -1.72 -0.78
C ILE A 86 -11.18 -0.76 -1.85
N THR A 87 -10.75 0.50 -1.75
CA THR A 87 -11.02 1.52 -2.75
C THR A 87 -9.71 2.02 -3.34
N LEU A 88 -9.49 1.77 -4.63
CA LEU A 88 -8.32 2.30 -5.32
C LEU A 88 -8.46 3.81 -5.44
N ILE A 89 -7.48 4.54 -4.90
CA ILE A 89 -7.38 5.99 -5.05
C ILE A 89 -6.73 6.30 -6.38
N GLY A 90 -5.65 5.60 -6.72
CA GLY A 90 -5.04 5.73 -8.03
C GLY A 90 -3.56 5.37 -8.05
N GLU A 91 -2.99 5.55 -9.23
CA GLU A 91 -1.57 5.42 -9.48
C GLU A 91 -1.03 6.80 -9.80
N PHE A 92 0.06 7.19 -9.14
CA PHE A 92 0.63 8.53 -9.25
C PHE A 92 2.11 8.43 -9.57
N GLU A 93 2.59 9.31 -10.43
CA GLU A 93 4.01 9.40 -10.72
C GLU A 93 4.76 9.98 -9.51
N ALA A 94 6.09 9.87 -9.53
CA ALA A 94 6.95 10.55 -8.56
C ALA A 94 6.69 12.06 -8.61
N PRO A 95 6.93 12.78 -7.49
CA PRO A 95 6.64 14.21 -7.48
C PRO A 95 7.46 14.96 -8.55
N GLU A 96 6.78 15.79 -9.32
CA GLU A 96 7.40 16.65 -10.33
C GLU A 96 7.70 18.05 -9.77
N TRP A 97 6.89 18.51 -8.82
CA TRP A 97 7.07 19.79 -8.17
C TRP A 97 7.17 19.56 -6.67
N GLU A 98 8.17 20.22 -6.05
CA GLU A 98 8.43 20.01 -4.64
C GLU A 98 8.92 21.31 -4.00
N VAL A 99 8.40 21.63 -2.84
CA VAL A 99 8.88 22.74 -2.02
C VAL A 99 9.26 22.18 -0.66
N ILE A 100 10.49 22.40 -0.26
CA ILE A 100 11.06 21.89 0.99
C ILE A 100 11.36 23.07 1.91
N PRO A 101 11.10 22.95 3.23
CA PRO A 101 11.49 23.99 4.17
C PRO A 101 13.01 24.27 4.11
N PRO A 102 13.46 25.53 4.28
CA PRO A 102 14.86 25.88 4.16
C PRO A 102 15.80 25.07 5.07
N ALA A 103 15.34 24.69 6.26
CA ALA A 103 16.12 23.86 7.19
C ALA A 103 16.45 22.47 6.64
N LEU A 104 15.55 21.87 5.83
CA LEU A 104 15.77 20.58 5.18
C LEU A 104 16.66 20.71 3.94
N LYS A 105 16.62 21.87 3.24
CA LYS A 105 17.49 22.13 2.10
C LYS A 105 18.94 22.30 2.50
N ALA A 106 19.20 22.85 3.68
CA ALA A 106 20.56 23.10 4.17
C ALA A 106 21.36 21.81 4.41
N ASP A 107 20.69 20.67 4.53
CA ASP A 107 21.31 19.36 4.77
C ASP A 107 21.76 18.67 3.49
N THR A 108 21.50 19.26 2.35
CA THR A 108 21.93 18.73 1.04
C THR A 108 23.19 19.42 0.49
#